data_09734505d1110dac5813aefd4c8e75c3
#
_entry.id   09734505d1110dac5813aefd4c8e75c3
#
_cell.length_a   1.000
_cell.length_b   1.000
_cell.length_c   1.000
_cell.angle_alpha   90.00
_cell.angle_beta   90.00
_cell.angle_gamma   90.00
#
_symmetry.space_group_name_H-M   'P 1'
#
loop_
_entity.id
_entity.type
_entity.pdbx_description
1 polymer ?
#
loop_
_entity_poly.entity_id
_entity_poly.type
_entity_poly.pdbx_seq_one_letter_code
_entity_poly.pdbx_strand_id
1 'polypeptide(L)'
;PTQKRESISSVKPTGWVNKEYDGIDGGYLYNRCHLIGFQLTGENANERNLITGTRYMNVDGMLPFEDEVADYVKETDNHVMYRVTPIYSGDDLVASGVQMEAKSVEDDGAGVTFNVYVYNVQPYIVINYETGESYQTEELATPEGEWAPGTEAEVTDKNVSNPPTTSNSTKRETYILNKNTKKFHKSTCSGVKDIKAENKEEYTGSRSDLIKEGYEPCGRCKP
;
A
#
# COMPACT_ATOMS: atom_id res chain seq x y z
N PRO A 1 -19.77 4.46 1.90
CA PRO A 1 -20.67 4.20 3.04
C PRO A 1 -21.54 5.42 3.34
N THR A 2 -22.76 5.18 3.82
CA THR A 2 -23.70 6.23 4.22
C THR A 2 -23.50 6.68 5.66
N GLN A 3 -22.66 5.97 6.42
CA GLN A 3 -22.39 6.24 7.82
C GLN A 3 -21.41 7.40 7.99
N LYS A 4 -21.63 8.18 9.06
CA LYS A 4 -20.72 9.26 9.44
C LYS A 4 -19.47 8.68 10.08
N ARG A 5 -18.31 9.21 9.73
CA ARG A 5 -17.04 8.89 10.40
C ARG A 5 -17.05 9.44 11.83
N GLU A 6 -16.78 8.57 12.78
CA GLU A 6 -16.74 8.88 14.21
C GLU A 6 -15.34 8.62 14.77
N SER A 7 -15.09 9.07 16.01
CA SER A 7 -13.82 8.83 16.68
C SER A 7 -13.65 7.36 17.03
N ILE A 8 -12.46 6.83 16.72
CA ILE A 8 -12.03 5.46 17.07
C ILE A 8 -11.02 5.45 18.23
N SER A 9 -10.85 6.56 18.92
CA SER A 9 -9.84 6.75 19.98
C SER A 9 -10.04 5.86 21.21
N SER A 10 -11.25 5.36 21.42
CA SER A 10 -11.58 4.43 22.51
C SER A 10 -10.93 3.05 22.36
N VAL A 11 -10.65 2.63 21.13
CA VAL A 11 -10.03 1.33 20.86
C VAL A 11 -8.51 1.42 21.06
N LYS A 12 -7.96 0.48 21.80
CA LYS A 12 -6.51 0.30 21.97
C LYS A 12 -6.17 -1.12 21.51
N PRO A 13 -5.71 -1.31 20.26
CA PRO A 13 -5.28 -2.62 19.78
C PRO A 13 -4.09 -3.15 20.58
N THR A 14 -3.78 -4.43 20.43
CA THR A 14 -2.62 -5.04 21.09
C THR A 14 -1.32 -4.32 20.70
N GLY A 15 -0.36 -4.25 21.61
CA GLY A 15 0.93 -3.57 21.37
C GLY A 15 0.82 -2.05 21.15
N TRP A 16 -0.26 -1.40 21.63
CA TRP A 16 -0.47 0.05 21.48
C TRP A 16 0.44 0.86 22.40
N VAL A 17 1.71 1.02 22.03
CA VAL A 17 2.70 1.88 22.68
C VAL A 17 3.04 3.04 21.75
N ASN A 18 2.11 4.00 21.63
CA ASN A 18 2.24 5.07 20.64
C ASN A 18 3.20 6.17 21.12
N LYS A 19 4.18 6.50 20.29
CA LYS A 19 5.17 7.56 20.52
C LYS A 19 5.14 8.58 19.38
N GLU A 20 5.55 9.79 19.71
CA GLU A 20 5.77 10.86 18.73
C GLU A 20 7.20 10.79 18.19
N TYR A 21 7.35 11.02 16.89
CA TYR A 21 8.62 11.12 16.20
C TYR A 21 8.61 12.24 15.18
N ASP A 22 9.68 12.99 15.13
CA ASP A 22 9.88 14.01 14.10
C ASP A 22 9.95 13.37 12.72
N GLY A 23 9.31 14.02 11.73
CA GLY A 23 9.30 13.55 10.34
C GLY A 23 8.19 12.53 10.00
N ILE A 24 7.40 12.09 10.98
CA ILE A 24 6.19 11.30 10.71
C ILE A 24 5.01 12.25 10.47
N ASP A 25 4.26 12.05 9.40
CA ASP A 25 3.03 12.79 9.13
C ASP A 25 2.01 12.58 10.27
N GLY A 26 1.58 13.67 10.90
CA GLY A 26 0.73 13.63 12.08
C GLY A 26 1.46 13.36 13.41
N GLY A 27 2.80 13.22 13.39
CA GLY A 27 3.68 13.15 14.55
C GLY A 27 3.72 11.78 15.25
N TYR A 28 2.70 10.95 15.13
CA TYR A 28 2.59 9.68 15.84
C TYR A 28 2.95 8.48 14.96
N LEU A 29 3.71 7.53 15.53
CA LEU A 29 4.11 6.29 14.86
C LEU A 29 2.90 5.45 14.46
N TYR A 30 2.05 5.15 15.43
CA TYR A 30 0.94 4.23 15.24
C TYR A 30 -0.38 4.93 14.97
N ASN A 31 -1.12 4.36 14.06
CA ASN A 31 -2.52 4.59 13.82
C ASN A 31 -3.34 3.38 14.32
N ARG A 32 -4.59 3.63 14.68
CA ARG A 32 -5.59 2.56 14.74
C ARG A 32 -5.94 2.21 13.31
N CYS A 33 -5.16 1.31 12.75
CA CYS A 33 -5.24 0.94 11.35
C CYS A 33 -6.44 0.03 11.13
N HIS A 34 -7.37 0.45 10.26
CA HIS A 34 -8.44 -0.45 9.82
C HIS A 34 -7.83 -1.57 8.95
N LEU A 35 -8.24 -2.80 9.18
CA LEU A 35 -7.94 -3.91 8.26
C LEU A 35 -8.71 -3.73 6.96
N ILE A 36 -9.98 -3.40 7.04
CA ILE A 36 -10.79 -2.99 5.90
C ILE A 36 -11.23 -1.54 6.14
N GLY A 37 -10.80 -0.64 5.27
CA GLY A 37 -10.94 0.80 5.44
C GLY A 37 -12.39 1.26 5.61
N PHE A 38 -12.55 2.38 6.34
CA PHE A 38 -13.87 2.98 6.56
C PHE A 38 -14.61 3.27 5.26
N GLN A 39 -13.90 3.64 4.21
CA GLN A 39 -14.49 3.92 2.90
C GLN A 39 -15.20 2.69 2.27
N LEU A 40 -14.81 1.49 2.66
CA LEU A 40 -15.39 0.24 2.16
C LEU A 40 -16.51 -0.29 3.06
N THR A 41 -16.34 -0.21 4.38
CA THR A 41 -17.28 -0.83 5.35
C THR A 41 -18.19 0.17 6.07
N GLY A 42 -17.75 1.41 6.25
CA GLY A 42 -18.40 2.36 7.13
C GLY A 42 -18.24 2.06 8.64
N GLU A 43 -17.39 1.07 8.99
CA GLU A 43 -17.15 0.72 10.40
C GLU A 43 -16.25 1.75 11.09
N ASN A 44 -16.63 2.16 12.27
CA ASN A 44 -15.85 3.06 13.14
C ASN A 44 -15.03 2.26 14.17
N ALA A 45 -15.44 2.26 15.43
CA ALA A 45 -14.70 1.68 16.56
C ALA A 45 -14.94 0.17 16.72
N ASN A 46 -14.74 -0.61 15.68
CA ASN A 46 -14.80 -2.08 15.73
C ASN A 46 -13.41 -2.64 16.05
N GLU A 47 -13.27 -3.21 17.27
CA GLU A 47 -11.99 -3.79 17.74
C GLU A 47 -11.48 -4.91 16.85
N ARG A 48 -12.36 -5.64 16.16
CA ARG A 48 -11.97 -6.74 15.25
C ARG A 48 -11.44 -6.24 13.91
N ASN A 49 -11.67 -4.98 13.59
CA ASN A 49 -11.25 -4.33 12.35
C ASN A 49 -10.13 -3.30 12.58
N LEU A 50 -9.55 -3.24 13.78
CA LEU A 50 -8.51 -2.27 14.14
C LEU A 50 -7.29 -2.96 14.70
N ILE A 51 -6.12 -2.65 14.14
CA ILE A 51 -4.82 -3.12 14.63
C ILE A 51 -3.88 -1.94 14.91
N THR A 52 -2.81 -2.20 15.66
CA THR A 52 -1.67 -1.28 15.80
C THR A 52 -0.87 -1.29 14.50
N GLY A 53 -1.02 -0.28 13.68
CA GLY A 53 -0.33 -0.14 12.41
C GLY A 53 0.43 1.18 12.33
N THR A 54 1.57 1.18 11.65
CA THR A 54 2.33 2.41 11.44
C THR A 54 1.59 3.38 10.51
N ARG A 55 1.93 4.66 10.62
CA ARG A 55 1.41 5.66 9.70
C ARG A 55 1.77 5.31 8.25
N TYR A 56 3.01 4.85 8.03
CA TYR A 56 3.51 4.46 6.72
C TYR A 56 2.75 3.27 6.14
N MET A 57 2.58 2.17 6.91
CA MET A 57 1.77 1.03 6.46
C MET A 57 0.36 1.46 6.08
N ASN A 58 -0.28 2.27 6.91
CA ASN A 58 -1.68 2.66 6.72
C ASN A 58 -1.89 3.53 5.47
N VAL A 59 -1.00 4.49 5.21
CA VAL A 59 -1.20 5.51 4.16
C VAL A 59 -0.45 5.18 2.88
N ASP A 60 0.82 4.80 3.00
CA ASP A 60 1.65 4.53 1.82
C ASP A 60 1.54 3.07 1.38
N GLY A 61 1.24 2.18 2.33
CA GLY A 61 1.13 0.74 2.07
C GLY A 61 -0.27 0.26 1.70
N MET A 62 -1.25 0.43 2.58
CA MET A 62 -2.59 -0.15 2.41
C MET A 62 -3.53 0.71 1.57
N LEU A 63 -3.56 2.03 1.81
CA LEU A 63 -4.52 2.94 1.17
C LEU A 63 -4.57 2.85 -0.36
N PRO A 64 -3.46 2.73 -1.11
CA PRO A 64 -3.52 2.58 -2.56
C PRO A 64 -4.34 1.37 -3.04
N PHE A 65 -4.29 0.25 -2.33
CA PHE A 65 -5.05 -0.95 -2.63
C PHE A 65 -6.52 -0.82 -2.21
N GLU A 66 -6.78 -0.16 -1.10
CA GLU A 66 -8.15 0.17 -0.68
C GLU A 66 -8.84 1.11 -1.67
N ASP A 67 -8.12 2.11 -2.17
CA ASP A 67 -8.62 3.05 -3.17
C ASP A 67 -8.91 2.34 -4.50
N GLU A 68 -8.07 1.38 -4.93
CA GLU A 68 -8.30 0.56 -6.12
C GLU A 68 -9.63 -0.21 -6.03
N VAL A 69 -9.89 -0.85 -4.86
CA VAL A 69 -11.15 -1.55 -4.61
C VAL A 69 -12.33 -0.58 -4.58
N ALA A 70 -12.19 0.55 -3.87
CA ALA A 70 -13.25 1.54 -3.72
C ALA A 70 -13.63 2.18 -5.05
N ASP A 71 -12.64 2.54 -5.87
CA ASP A 71 -12.84 3.15 -7.18
C ASP A 71 -13.52 2.17 -8.15
N TYR A 72 -13.09 0.89 -8.17
CA TYR A 72 -13.73 -0.13 -8.99
C TYR A 72 -15.22 -0.30 -8.64
N VAL A 73 -15.53 -0.48 -7.36
CA VAL A 73 -16.93 -0.64 -6.91
C VAL A 73 -17.77 0.60 -7.24
N LYS A 74 -17.21 1.79 -7.06
CA LYS A 74 -17.89 3.06 -7.34
C LYS A 74 -18.14 3.29 -8.84
N GLU A 75 -17.19 2.90 -9.69
CA GLU A 75 -17.27 3.09 -11.15
C GLU A 75 -18.18 2.06 -11.83
N THR A 76 -18.26 0.84 -11.29
CA THR A 76 -18.92 -0.28 -11.95
C THR A 76 -20.20 -0.76 -11.28
N ASP A 77 -20.40 -0.44 -10.01
CA ASP A 77 -21.43 -1.03 -9.13
C ASP A 77 -21.32 -2.55 -8.98
N ASN A 78 -20.17 -3.11 -9.32
CA ASN A 78 -19.83 -4.52 -9.20
C ASN A 78 -19.26 -4.87 -7.83
N HIS A 79 -19.13 -6.17 -7.53
CA HIS A 79 -18.63 -6.67 -6.26
C HIS A 79 -17.14 -7.03 -6.32
N VAL A 80 -16.47 -6.89 -5.18
CA VAL A 80 -15.10 -7.37 -4.99
C VAL A 80 -15.05 -8.29 -3.77
N MET A 81 -14.51 -9.48 -3.96
CA MET A 81 -14.08 -10.32 -2.84
C MET A 81 -12.80 -9.70 -2.28
N TYR A 82 -12.86 -9.23 -1.03
CA TYR A 82 -11.74 -8.55 -0.39
C TYR A 82 -11.45 -9.14 0.98
N ARG A 83 -10.18 -9.47 1.25
CA ARG A 83 -9.73 -10.03 2.51
C ARG A 83 -8.44 -9.35 2.95
N VAL A 84 -8.38 -8.99 4.22
CA VAL A 84 -7.16 -8.47 4.86
C VAL A 84 -6.87 -9.33 6.09
N THR A 85 -5.69 -9.93 6.12
CA THR A 85 -5.27 -10.83 7.19
C THR A 85 -4.04 -10.24 7.87
N PRO A 86 -4.11 -9.84 9.15
CA PRO A 86 -2.94 -9.42 9.90
C PRO A 86 -2.06 -10.63 10.21
N ILE A 87 -0.75 -10.47 10.03
CA ILE A 87 0.23 -11.55 10.23
C ILE A 87 1.06 -11.23 11.47
N TYR A 88 0.98 -12.10 12.45
CA TYR A 88 1.75 -12.06 13.70
C TYR A 88 2.78 -13.19 13.72
N SER A 89 3.94 -12.94 14.33
CA SER A 89 4.94 -13.96 14.56
C SER A 89 4.85 -14.44 16.03
N GLY A 90 4.63 -15.73 16.25
CA GLY A 90 4.48 -16.27 17.61
C GLY A 90 3.47 -15.49 18.46
N ASP A 91 3.94 -14.97 19.61
CA ASP A 91 3.12 -14.23 20.58
C ASP A 91 3.24 -12.70 20.44
N ASP A 92 3.70 -12.19 19.28
CA ASP A 92 3.83 -10.77 19.02
C ASP A 92 2.52 -10.02 19.23
N LEU A 93 2.58 -8.85 19.85
CA LEU A 93 1.42 -7.99 20.08
C LEU A 93 1.13 -7.05 18.92
N VAL A 94 2.10 -6.84 18.03
CA VAL A 94 1.98 -6.02 16.81
C VAL A 94 2.18 -6.90 15.59
N ALA A 95 1.28 -6.81 14.61
CA ALA A 95 1.42 -7.55 13.36
C ALA A 95 2.67 -7.07 12.60
N SER A 96 3.44 -8.01 12.04
CA SER A 96 4.58 -7.70 11.15
C SER A 96 4.13 -7.07 9.82
N GLY A 97 2.88 -7.26 9.46
CA GLY A 97 2.24 -6.70 8.29
C GLY A 97 0.85 -7.26 8.08
N VAL A 98 0.26 -6.97 6.94
CA VAL A 98 -1.02 -7.49 6.52
C VAL A 98 -0.93 -8.10 5.14
N GLN A 99 -1.58 -9.24 4.92
CA GLN A 99 -1.85 -9.76 3.60
C GLN A 99 -3.17 -9.19 3.11
N MET A 100 -3.16 -8.53 1.96
CA MET A 100 -4.34 -7.96 1.32
C MET A 100 -4.62 -8.73 0.03
N GLU A 101 -5.85 -9.23 -0.13
CA GLU A 101 -6.26 -10.02 -1.28
C GLU A 101 -7.57 -9.47 -1.81
N ALA A 102 -7.64 -9.26 -3.12
CA ALA A 102 -8.85 -8.82 -3.78
C ALA A 102 -9.04 -9.52 -5.13
N LYS A 103 -10.30 -9.75 -5.47
CA LYS A 103 -10.70 -10.21 -6.79
C LYS A 103 -12.11 -9.69 -7.10
N SER A 104 -12.28 -8.97 -8.20
CA SER A 104 -13.58 -8.56 -8.70
C SER A 104 -14.40 -9.78 -9.15
N VAL A 105 -15.70 -9.76 -8.88
CA VAL A 105 -16.54 -10.96 -8.99
C VAL A 105 -17.11 -11.10 -10.40
N GLU A 106 -17.80 -10.10 -10.92
CA GLU A 106 -18.57 -10.17 -12.16
C GLU A 106 -17.70 -10.33 -13.41
N ASP A 107 -16.48 -9.87 -13.36
CA ASP A 107 -15.50 -9.93 -14.47
C ASP A 107 -14.35 -10.93 -14.21
N ASP A 108 -14.49 -11.78 -13.19
CA ASP A 108 -13.53 -12.82 -12.80
C ASP A 108 -12.12 -12.27 -12.52
N GLY A 109 -12.03 -11.06 -11.99
CA GLY A 109 -10.77 -10.42 -11.60
C GLY A 109 -10.14 -9.54 -12.68
N ALA A 110 -10.83 -9.28 -13.78
CA ALA A 110 -10.30 -8.42 -14.84
C ALA A 110 -10.18 -6.95 -14.40
N GLY A 111 -11.05 -6.48 -13.52
CA GLY A 111 -11.06 -5.11 -13.00
C GLY A 111 -10.14 -4.92 -11.81
N VAL A 112 -10.19 -5.83 -10.82
CA VAL A 112 -9.34 -5.80 -9.63
C VAL A 112 -8.87 -7.21 -9.33
N THR A 113 -7.56 -7.40 -9.27
CA THR A 113 -6.95 -8.65 -8.77
C THR A 113 -5.61 -8.36 -8.16
N PHE A 114 -5.46 -8.60 -6.85
CA PHE A 114 -4.16 -8.56 -6.19
C PHE A 114 -4.08 -9.53 -5.00
N ASN A 115 -2.86 -9.93 -4.68
CA ASN A 115 -2.49 -10.61 -3.45
C ASN A 115 -1.13 -10.04 -3.05
N VAL A 116 -1.13 -9.17 -2.05
CA VAL A 116 0.06 -8.41 -1.63
C VAL A 116 0.27 -8.51 -0.13
N TYR A 117 1.53 -8.41 0.28
CA TYR A 117 1.91 -8.26 1.68
C TYR A 117 2.38 -6.83 1.91
N VAL A 118 1.75 -6.15 2.85
CA VAL A 118 2.09 -4.80 3.27
C VAL A 118 2.76 -4.84 4.64
N TYR A 119 4.03 -4.43 4.70
CA TYR A 119 4.82 -4.46 5.93
C TYR A 119 4.39 -3.38 6.92
N ASN A 120 4.32 -3.73 8.19
CA ASN A 120 4.06 -2.80 9.29
C ASN A 120 5.37 -2.15 9.75
N VAL A 121 5.92 -1.30 8.93
CA VAL A 121 7.19 -0.60 9.14
C VAL A 121 6.99 0.90 9.06
N GLN A 122 7.95 1.66 9.61
CA GLN A 122 8.08 3.10 9.44
C GLN A 122 9.54 3.41 9.12
N PRO A 123 9.84 4.13 8.02
CA PRO A 123 11.21 4.53 7.72
C PRO A 123 11.90 5.17 8.93
N TYR A 124 13.14 4.76 9.19
CA TYR A 124 13.98 5.25 10.31
C TYR A 124 13.46 4.95 11.72
N ILE A 125 12.48 4.07 11.88
CA ILE A 125 11.97 3.61 13.17
C ILE A 125 12.12 2.09 13.27
N VAL A 126 12.76 1.64 14.33
CA VAL A 126 12.80 0.22 14.72
C VAL A 126 11.62 -0.06 15.63
N ILE A 127 10.90 -1.13 15.33
CA ILE A 127 9.72 -1.60 16.07
C ILE A 127 10.02 -2.93 16.71
N ASN A 128 9.75 -3.04 18.00
CA ASN A 128 9.67 -4.32 18.70
C ASN A 128 8.24 -4.85 18.56
N TYR A 129 8.03 -5.83 17.70
CA TYR A 129 6.71 -6.39 17.43
C TYR A 129 6.13 -7.18 18.60
N GLU A 130 6.98 -7.77 19.44
CA GLU A 130 6.54 -8.47 20.65
C GLU A 130 5.83 -7.53 21.63
N THR A 131 6.31 -6.28 21.76
CA THR A 131 5.83 -5.35 22.80
C THR A 131 5.10 -4.13 22.26
N GLY A 132 5.37 -3.72 21.02
CA GLY A 132 4.94 -2.45 20.42
C GLY A 132 5.84 -1.26 20.73
N GLU A 133 6.93 -1.47 21.48
CA GLU A 133 7.93 -0.44 21.74
C GLU A 133 8.69 -0.08 20.47
N SER A 134 9.21 1.16 20.41
CA SER A 134 9.91 1.65 19.23
C SER A 134 10.98 2.68 19.57
N TYR A 135 11.95 2.85 18.68
CA TYR A 135 12.97 3.91 18.76
C TYR A 135 13.40 4.36 17.38
N GLN A 136 13.86 5.61 17.30
CA GLN A 136 14.37 6.19 16.05
C GLN A 136 15.81 5.75 15.79
N THR A 137 16.15 5.55 14.51
CA THR A 137 17.50 5.22 14.03
C THR A 137 17.88 6.12 12.86
N GLU A 138 19.17 6.28 12.59
CA GLU A 138 19.66 7.00 11.43
C GLU A 138 19.69 6.11 10.17
N GLU A 139 19.61 4.80 10.33
CA GLU A 139 19.55 3.84 9.23
C GLU A 139 18.09 3.48 8.90
N LEU A 140 17.83 3.13 7.64
CA LEU A 140 16.53 2.58 7.26
C LEU A 140 16.32 1.28 8.03
N ALA A 141 15.35 1.28 8.94
CA ALA A 141 14.97 0.09 9.66
C ALA A 141 14.31 -0.90 8.70
N THR A 142 14.94 -2.04 8.50
CA THR A 142 14.31 -3.20 7.88
C THR A 142 13.76 -4.11 8.98
N PRO A 143 12.65 -4.83 8.77
CA PRO A 143 12.20 -5.84 9.73
C PRO A 143 13.35 -6.80 10.03
N GLU A 144 13.69 -6.99 11.30
CA GLU A 144 14.64 -8.03 11.68
C GLU A 144 13.99 -9.39 11.46
N GLY A 145 14.50 -10.14 10.52
CA GLY A 145 14.08 -11.49 10.17
C GLY A 145 14.14 -11.69 8.66
N GLU A 146 15.21 -12.29 8.20
CA GLU A 146 15.42 -12.99 6.91
C GLU A 146 14.75 -12.45 5.63
N TRP A 147 14.50 -11.14 5.54
CA TRP A 147 14.05 -10.58 4.27
C TRP A 147 14.87 -9.33 3.89
N ALA A 148 16.12 -9.55 3.50
CA ALA A 148 16.84 -8.58 2.68
C ALA A 148 16.47 -8.86 1.21
N PRO A 149 16.01 -7.88 0.43
CA PRO A 149 15.84 -8.10 -1.00
C PRO A 149 17.21 -8.39 -1.61
N GLY A 150 17.46 -9.64 -2.01
CA GLY A 150 18.69 -10.09 -2.67
C GLY A 150 19.41 -11.29 -2.08
N THR A 151 18.97 -11.87 -0.96
CA THR A 151 19.46 -13.18 -0.53
C THR A 151 18.51 -14.27 -1.00
N GLU A 152 18.90 -14.98 -2.06
CA GLU A 152 18.24 -16.22 -2.47
C GLU A 152 18.42 -17.23 -1.32
N ALA A 153 17.36 -17.48 -0.55
CA ALA A 153 17.32 -18.65 0.32
C ALA A 153 17.16 -19.87 -0.58
N GLU A 154 18.18 -20.75 -0.65
CA GLU A 154 18.05 -22.08 -1.22
C GLU A 154 16.96 -22.85 -0.47
N VAL A 155 15.76 -22.85 -1.01
CA VAL A 155 14.69 -23.73 -0.56
C VAL A 155 14.95 -25.10 -1.16
N THR A 156 15.63 -25.97 -0.40
CA THR A 156 15.64 -27.38 -0.68
C THR A 156 14.35 -28.01 -0.15
N ASP A 157 13.28 -27.92 -0.90
CA ASP A 157 12.14 -28.81 -0.70
C ASP A 157 11.55 -29.26 -2.05
N LYS A 158 11.66 -30.56 -2.26
CA LYS A 158 11.17 -31.24 -3.45
C LYS A 158 9.66 -31.45 -3.28
N ASN A 159 8.89 -30.84 -4.16
CA ASN A 159 7.46 -31.00 -4.44
C ASN A 159 6.55 -29.87 -4.01
N VAL A 160 6.64 -28.74 -4.71
CA VAL A 160 5.46 -27.88 -4.97
C VAL A 160 5.60 -27.31 -6.38
N SER A 161 4.64 -27.60 -7.24
CA SER A 161 4.53 -27.02 -8.57
C SER A 161 4.30 -25.51 -8.48
N ASN A 162 5.23 -24.76 -9.05
CA ASN A 162 5.27 -23.29 -9.02
C ASN A 162 4.05 -22.64 -9.70
N PRO A 163 3.41 -21.67 -9.05
CA PRO A 163 2.77 -20.58 -9.76
C PRO A 163 3.83 -19.54 -10.20
N PRO A 164 3.60 -18.78 -11.27
CA PRO A 164 4.63 -17.94 -11.88
C PRO A 164 5.08 -16.81 -10.93
N THR A 165 6.38 -16.73 -10.77
CA THR A 165 7.12 -15.69 -10.04
C THR A 165 6.88 -14.33 -10.69
N THR A 166 6.10 -13.46 -10.05
CA THR A 166 6.09 -12.03 -10.39
C THR A 166 7.22 -11.37 -9.60
N SER A 167 8.36 -11.26 -10.22
CA SER A 167 9.46 -10.43 -9.75
C SER A 167 9.03 -8.97 -9.72
N ASN A 168 8.94 -8.37 -8.54
CA ASN A 168 8.87 -6.92 -8.37
C ASN A 168 10.25 -6.32 -8.68
N SER A 169 10.65 -6.37 -9.97
CA SER A 169 11.65 -5.44 -10.47
C SER A 169 10.97 -4.06 -10.47
N THR A 170 11.65 -3.04 -10.02
CA THR A 170 11.37 -1.64 -10.36
C THR A 170 11.36 -1.54 -11.87
N LYS A 171 10.21 -1.81 -12.47
CA LYS A 171 10.05 -1.81 -13.91
C LYS A 171 10.19 -0.36 -14.33
N ARG A 172 11.35 -0.03 -14.90
CA ARG A 172 11.51 1.24 -15.58
C ARG A 172 10.60 1.18 -16.79
N GLU A 173 9.52 1.93 -16.72
CA GLU A 173 8.58 2.09 -17.83
C GLU A 173 8.84 3.42 -18.53
N THR A 174 8.49 3.48 -19.80
CA THR A 174 8.59 4.71 -20.57
C THR A 174 7.25 5.43 -20.53
N TYR A 175 7.27 6.64 -19.97
CA TYR A 175 6.13 7.53 -19.88
C TYR A 175 6.31 8.73 -20.81
N ILE A 176 5.20 9.30 -21.24
CA ILE A 176 5.19 10.59 -21.94
C ILE A 176 4.68 11.67 -20.98
N LEU A 177 5.52 12.63 -20.70
CA LEU A 177 5.22 13.75 -19.81
C LEU A 177 4.59 14.91 -20.56
N ASN A 178 3.62 15.55 -19.93
CA ASN A 178 3.14 16.87 -20.33
C ASN A 178 3.65 17.89 -19.31
N LYS A 179 4.72 18.61 -19.64
CA LYS A 179 5.36 19.58 -18.75
C LYS A 179 4.44 20.76 -18.37
N ASN A 180 3.51 21.12 -19.23
CA ASN A 180 2.59 22.20 -19.00
C ASN A 180 1.50 21.85 -17.98
N THR A 181 0.94 20.65 -18.07
CA THR A 181 -0.14 20.20 -17.17
C THR A 181 0.36 19.34 -16.00
N LYS A 182 1.68 19.07 -15.95
CA LYS A 182 2.31 18.19 -14.98
C LYS A 182 1.66 16.80 -14.91
N LYS A 183 1.23 16.27 -16.08
CA LYS A 183 0.66 14.93 -16.18
C LYS A 183 1.57 14.00 -16.96
N PHE A 184 1.61 12.72 -16.54
CA PHE A 184 2.32 11.67 -17.28
C PHE A 184 1.35 10.62 -17.82
N HIS A 185 1.72 10.00 -18.94
CA HIS A 185 0.88 9.13 -19.74
C HIS A 185 1.65 7.86 -20.14
N LYS A 186 0.93 6.74 -20.35
CA LYS A 186 1.47 5.62 -21.12
C LYS A 186 1.74 6.06 -22.56
N SER A 187 2.78 5.52 -23.18
CA SER A 187 3.11 5.84 -24.60
C SER A 187 1.96 5.56 -25.56
N THR A 188 1.08 4.61 -25.23
CA THR A 188 -0.11 4.22 -26.01
C THR A 188 -1.33 5.08 -25.74
N CYS A 189 -1.27 6.04 -24.83
CA CYS A 189 -2.41 6.88 -24.47
C CYS A 189 -2.84 7.78 -25.64
N SER A 190 -4.14 7.76 -25.97
CA SER A 190 -4.70 8.62 -27.04
C SER A 190 -4.48 10.12 -26.79
N GLY A 191 -4.43 10.55 -25.52
CA GLY A 191 -4.16 11.93 -25.13
C GLY A 191 -2.74 12.42 -25.41
N VAL A 192 -1.79 11.53 -25.71
CA VAL A 192 -0.41 11.91 -26.06
C VAL A 192 -0.33 12.66 -27.40
N LYS A 193 -1.28 12.43 -28.30
CA LYS A 193 -1.36 13.12 -29.59
C LYS A 193 -1.69 14.60 -29.46
N ASP A 194 -2.39 14.96 -28.38
CA ASP A 194 -2.86 16.31 -28.12
C ASP A 194 -1.82 17.17 -27.37
N ILE A 195 -0.70 16.56 -26.94
CA ILE A 195 0.39 17.26 -26.25
C ILE A 195 1.24 17.98 -27.29
N LYS A 196 1.35 19.32 -27.16
CA LYS A 196 2.22 20.12 -28.00
C LYS A 196 3.68 19.67 -27.86
N ALA A 197 4.43 19.70 -28.97
CA ALA A 197 5.80 19.19 -29.02
C ALA A 197 6.73 19.84 -27.97
N GLU A 198 6.58 21.14 -27.72
CA GLU A 198 7.35 21.89 -26.73
C GLU A 198 7.09 21.44 -25.27
N ASN A 199 5.94 20.83 -25.01
CA ASN A 199 5.53 20.36 -23.67
C ASN A 199 5.67 18.85 -23.48
N LYS A 200 6.06 18.14 -24.54
CA LYS A 200 6.14 16.69 -24.57
C LYS A 200 7.57 16.24 -24.27
N GLU A 201 7.71 15.34 -23.32
CA GLU A 201 8.98 14.73 -22.95
C GLU A 201 8.81 13.24 -22.72
N GLU A 202 9.79 12.44 -23.17
CA GLU A 202 9.84 11.02 -22.89
C GLU A 202 10.69 10.79 -21.64
N TYR A 203 10.16 10.04 -20.67
CA TYR A 203 10.81 9.72 -19.42
C TYR A 203 10.82 8.21 -19.22
N THR A 204 11.98 7.65 -18.92
CA THR A 204 12.13 6.23 -18.56
C THR A 204 12.57 6.11 -17.11
N GLY A 205 11.68 5.67 -16.26
CA GLY A 205 11.93 5.57 -14.83
C GLY A 205 10.77 4.99 -14.07
N SER A 206 10.73 5.20 -12.75
CA SER A 206 9.65 4.73 -11.92
C SER A 206 8.49 5.73 -11.86
N ARG A 207 7.27 5.22 -11.75
CA ARG A 207 6.06 6.02 -11.52
C ARG A 207 6.18 6.87 -10.24
N SER A 208 6.78 6.30 -9.20
CA SER A 208 6.96 6.97 -7.90
C SER A 208 7.88 8.20 -7.99
N ASP A 209 8.89 8.17 -8.85
CA ASP A 209 9.79 9.31 -9.02
C ASP A 209 9.06 10.47 -9.71
N LEU A 210 8.21 10.19 -10.69
CA LEU A 210 7.39 11.21 -11.34
C LEU A 210 6.41 11.89 -10.37
N ILE A 211 5.82 11.13 -9.46
CA ILE A 211 4.93 11.69 -8.43
C ILE A 211 5.72 12.58 -7.46
N LYS A 212 6.93 12.17 -7.05
CA LYS A 212 7.83 13.00 -6.22
C LYS A 212 8.24 14.31 -6.93
N GLU A 213 8.38 14.28 -8.25
CA GLU A 213 8.66 15.46 -9.08
C GLU A 213 7.42 16.34 -9.34
N GLY A 214 6.28 15.99 -8.73
CA GLY A 214 5.04 16.74 -8.82
C GLY A 214 4.24 16.49 -10.11
N TYR A 215 4.46 15.35 -10.76
CA TYR A 215 3.61 14.91 -11.86
C TYR A 215 2.45 14.07 -11.36
N GLU A 216 1.30 14.22 -12.00
CA GLU A 216 0.09 13.43 -11.74
C GLU A 216 -0.15 12.40 -12.86
N PRO A 217 -0.67 11.21 -12.54
CA PRO A 217 -1.06 10.23 -13.55
C PRO A 217 -2.23 10.77 -14.40
N CYS A 218 -2.21 10.47 -15.68
CA CYS A 218 -3.31 10.80 -16.57
C CYS A 218 -4.55 9.97 -16.22
N GLY A 219 -5.68 10.60 -15.90
CA GLY A 219 -6.93 9.93 -15.56
C GLY A 219 -7.51 9.03 -16.67
N ARG A 220 -7.08 9.22 -17.94
CA ARG A 220 -7.58 8.42 -19.08
C ARG A 220 -6.83 7.09 -19.24
N CYS A 221 -5.49 7.08 -19.12
CA CYS A 221 -4.67 5.87 -19.33
C CYS A 221 -4.15 5.26 -18.04
N LYS A 222 -4.32 5.94 -16.92
CA LYS A 222 -3.89 5.50 -15.56
C LYS A 222 -2.51 4.81 -15.61
N PRO A 223 -1.43 5.54 -15.93
CA PRO A 223 -0.08 5.01 -16.09
C PRO A 223 0.52 4.58 -14.77
#